data_a925b87afa3dfbb08e082443d72dcc91
#
_entry.id   a925b87afa3dfbb08e082443d72dcc91
#
_cell.length_a   1.000
_cell.length_b   1.000
_cell.length_c   1.000
_cell.angle_alpha   90.00
_cell.angle_beta   90.00
_cell.angle_gamma   90.00
#
_symmetry.space_group_name_H-M   'P 1'
#
loop_
_entity.id
_entity.type
_entity.pdbx_description
1 polymer ?
#
loop_
_entity_poly.entity_id
_entity_poly.type
_entity_poly.pdbx_seq_one_letter_code
_entity_poly.pdbx_strand_id
1 'polypeptide(L)'
;MHSVVPAAFADSRQVPAPQPPGTEMPRTAGRVLIVEDDASMRQAIERLLGAAGFEAGSYGSAEALLANGAAADARCIVSDLKLPAISGLEMLDEIRARGWQPPLILITAHDAPGLREEAVRHGVAALLAKPFRGSALLDAIASVTGRDRPGLPAG
;
A
#
# COMPACT_ATOMS: atom_id res chain seq x y z
N MET A 1 25.95 -24.74 -22.89
CA MET A 1 26.03 -24.00 -22.57
C MET A 1 25.92 -23.91 -22.47
N HIS A 2 25.72 -23.99 -22.28
CA HIS A 2 25.71 -23.40 -21.95
C HIS A 2 25.57 -23.19 -21.74
N SER A 3 25.35 -23.77 -21.88
CA SER A 3 25.50 -23.17 -21.44
C SER A 3 25.60 -23.01 -21.19
N VAL A 4 25.45 -23.28 -21.19
CA VAL A 4 25.61 -22.50 -20.65
C VAL A 4 25.57 -22.16 -20.33
N VAL A 5 25.44 -22.28 -20.28
CA VAL A 5 25.50 -21.41 -19.73
C VAL A 5 25.59 -21.13 -19.45
N PRO A 6 25.63 -21.21 -19.20
CA PRO A 6 25.78 -20.45 -18.75
C PRO A 6 25.73 -20.19 -18.37
N ALA A 7 25.52 -20.23 -18.22
CA ALA A 7 25.52 -19.37 -17.66
C ALA A 7 25.39 -19.10 -17.31
N ALA A 8 25.28 -19.27 -17.24
CA ALA A 8 25.17 -18.51 -16.80
C ALA A 8 24.97 -18.34 -16.52
N PHE A 9 24.74 -18.33 -16.42
CA PHE A 9 24.63 -17.75 -16.03
C PHE A 9 24.44 -17.50 -15.56
N ALA A 10 24.46 -17.90 -15.47
CA ALA A 10 24.35 -17.39 -14.99
C ALA A 10 24.22 -17.37 -14.50
N ASP A 11 24.10 -17.36 -14.35
CA ASP A 11 23.97 -16.93 -13.77
C ASP A 11 23.79 -16.71 -13.23
N SER A 12 23.68 -16.81 -13.06
CA SER A 12 23.38 -16.38 -12.49
C SER A 12 23.24 -15.94 -12.09
N ARG A 13 23.13 -15.66 -12.00
CA ARG A 13 22.71 -15.08 -11.74
C ARG A 13 22.16 -14.80 -11.47
N GLN A 14 21.91 -14.84 -11.33
CA GLN A 14 21.06 -14.74 -11.06
C GLN A 14 20.31 -15.04 -11.03
N VAL A 15 20.64 -15.19 -11.38
CA VAL A 15 19.49 -15.70 -11.20
C VAL A 15 19.28 -15.99 -10.15
N PRO A 16 18.65 -15.46 -9.76
CA PRO A 16 18.27 -15.88 -8.50
C PRO A 16 17.85 -17.30 -8.57
N ALA A 17 18.05 -17.99 -7.52
CA ALA A 17 17.45 -19.28 -7.43
C ALA A 17 16.00 -19.14 -7.84
N PRO A 18 15.50 -20.06 -8.62
CA PRO A 18 14.11 -19.99 -8.98
C PRO A 18 13.26 -20.04 -7.74
N GLN A 19 12.26 -19.20 -7.72
CA GLN A 19 11.31 -19.21 -6.66
C GLN A 19 10.38 -20.36 -6.83
N PRO A 20 9.91 -20.95 -5.73
CA PRO A 20 8.85 -21.92 -5.87
C PRO A 20 7.67 -21.29 -6.56
N PRO A 21 7.03 -21.99 -7.44
CA PRO A 21 5.94 -21.40 -8.19
C PRO A 21 4.84 -20.89 -7.28
N GLY A 22 4.39 -19.69 -7.55
CA GLY A 22 3.25 -19.14 -6.86
C GLY A 22 3.50 -18.68 -5.45
N THR A 23 4.74 -18.78 -4.99
CA THR A 23 4.98 -18.46 -3.60
C THR A 23 5.55 -17.10 -3.41
N GLU A 24 6.30 -16.61 -4.35
CA GLU A 24 6.98 -15.37 -4.10
C GLU A 24 6.40 -14.29 -4.91
N MET A 25 5.90 -13.32 -4.19
CA MET A 25 5.64 -12.01 -4.74
C MET A 25 6.84 -11.16 -4.44
N PRO A 26 7.13 -10.17 -5.27
CA PRO A 26 8.10 -9.18 -4.85
C PRO A 26 7.70 -8.64 -3.50
N ARG A 27 8.67 -8.43 -2.63
CA ARG A 27 8.36 -7.95 -1.28
C ARG A 27 7.58 -6.66 -1.31
N THR A 28 7.97 -5.75 -2.20
CA THR A 28 7.28 -4.47 -2.27
C THR A 28 5.84 -4.63 -2.71
N ALA A 29 5.55 -5.64 -3.55
CA ALA A 29 4.18 -5.89 -3.98
C ALA A 29 3.31 -6.39 -2.83
N GLY A 30 3.93 -6.85 -1.75
CA GLY A 30 3.17 -7.30 -0.60
C GLY A 30 3.04 -6.27 0.50
N ARG A 31 3.64 -5.10 0.35
CA ARG A 31 3.68 -4.12 1.43
C ARG A 31 2.48 -3.20 1.38
N VAL A 32 2.03 -2.85 2.58
CA VAL A 32 1.05 -1.78 2.76
C VAL A 32 1.84 -0.55 3.19
N LEU A 33 1.68 0.54 2.46
CA LEU A 33 2.39 1.77 2.77
C LEU A 33 1.47 2.70 3.51
N ILE A 34 1.99 3.34 4.55
CA ILE A 34 1.23 4.21 5.43
C ILE A 34 1.76 5.62 5.26
N VAL A 35 0.89 6.59 5.07
CA VAL A 35 1.28 8.00 5.03
C VAL A 35 0.47 8.73 6.09
N GLU A 36 1.15 9.18 7.13
CA GLU A 36 0.53 9.78 8.29
C GLU A 36 1.55 10.64 8.98
N ASP A 37 1.26 11.92 9.16
CA ASP A 37 2.25 12.81 9.78
C ASP A 37 2.29 12.71 11.30
N ASP A 38 1.24 12.18 11.93
CA ASP A 38 1.24 11.95 13.37
C ASP A 38 2.00 10.66 13.67
N ALA A 39 3.14 10.79 14.34
CA ALA A 39 4.00 9.64 14.59
C ALA A 39 3.32 8.56 15.43
N SER A 40 2.50 8.97 16.40
CA SER A 40 1.81 7.99 17.25
C SER A 40 0.81 7.17 16.45
N MET A 41 0.02 7.84 15.62
CA MET A 41 -0.94 7.14 14.77
C MET A 41 -0.22 6.26 13.77
N ARG A 42 0.85 6.78 13.17
CA ARG A 42 1.61 6.00 12.19
C ARG A 42 2.14 4.71 12.80
N GLN A 43 2.70 4.81 14.00
CA GLN A 43 3.23 3.62 14.69
C GLN A 43 2.11 2.66 15.07
N ALA A 44 0.98 3.18 15.49
CA ALA A 44 -0.15 2.32 15.85
C ALA A 44 -0.63 1.52 14.65
N ILE A 45 -0.70 2.17 13.49
CA ILE A 45 -1.11 1.48 12.27
C ILE A 45 -0.06 0.44 11.88
N GLU A 46 1.21 0.78 12.00
CA GLU A 46 2.28 -0.18 11.70
C GLU A 46 2.16 -1.43 12.57
N ARG A 47 1.92 -1.23 13.87
CA ARG A 47 1.79 -2.37 14.76
C ARG A 47 0.57 -3.21 14.44
N LEU A 48 -0.53 -2.56 14.12
CA LEU A 48 -1.74 -3.27 13.74
C LEU A 48 -1.49 -4.14 12.51
N LEU A 49 -0.88 -3.58 11.50
CA LEU A 49 -0.64 -4.30 10.26
C LEU A 49 0.36 -5.43 10.46
N GLY A 50 1.41 -5.18 11.23
CA GLY A 50 2.37 -6.22 11.53
C GLY A 50 1.75 -7.38 12.27
N ALA A 51 0.89 -7.09 13.23
CA ALA A 51 0.20 -8.15 13.97
C ALA A 51 -0.72 -8.96 13.09
N ALA A 52 -1.23 -8.36 12.03
CA ALA A 52 -2.10 -9.05 11.08
C ALA A 52 -1.34 -9.77 9.98
N GLY A 53 -0.01 -9.70 10.00
CA GLY A 53 0.81 -10.41 9.01
C GLY A 53 1.19 -9.62 7.78
N PHE A 54 0.93 -8.33 7.77
CA PHE A 54 1.33 -7.51 6.63
C PHE A 54 2.72 -6.93 6.84
N GLU A 55 3.46 -6.83 5.76
CA GLU A 55 4.65 -6.00 5.77
C GLU A 55 4.22 -4.57 5.53
N ALA A 56 4.73 -3.66 6.35
CA ALA A 56 4.32 -2.27 6.29
C ALA A 56 5.54 -1.36 6.18
N GLY A 57 5.40 -0.32 5.39
CA GLY A 57 6.35 0.77 5.38
C GLY A 57 5.59 2.04 5.70
N SER A 58 6.24 3.02 6.30
CA SER A 58 5.52 4.22 6.67
C SER A 58 6.30 5.47 6.34
N TYR A 59 5.56 6.55 6.11
CA TYR A 59 6.10 7.83 5.70
C TYR A 59 5.34 8.92 6.42
N GLY A 60 6.05 9.99 6.78
CA GLY A 60 5.43 11.11 7.47
C GLY A 60 4.83 12.15 6.57
N SER A 61 5.01 12.03 5.27
CA SER A 61 4.49 13.01 4.33
C SER A 61 4.30 12.37 2.97
N ALA A 62 3.49 13.03 2.14
CA ALA A 62 3.30 12.57 0.77
C ALA A 62 4.61 12.64 -0.02
N GLU A 63 5.39 13.69 0.21
CA GLU A 63 6.64 13.84 -0.51
C GLU A 63 7.61 12.71 -0.21
N ALA A 64 7.64 12.26 1.04
CA ALA A 64 8.51 11.16 1.40
C ALA A 64 8.12 9.88 0.67
N LEU A 65 6.83 9.61 0.56
CA LEU A 65 6.37 8.44 -0.18
C LEU A 65 6.69 8.58 -1.66
N LEU A 66 6.44 9.75 -2.24
CA LEU A 66 6.65 9.94 -3.68
C LEU A 66 8.11 9.87 -4.07
N ALA A 67 9.01 10.28 -3.16
CA ALA A 67 10.43 10.21 -3.43
C ALA A 67 10.95 8.78 -3.45
N ASN A 68 10.19 7.87 -2.89
CA ASN A 68 10.59 6.48 -2.76
C ASN A 68 9.75 5.65 -3.73
N GLY A 69 10.35 5.03 -4.71
CA GLY A 69 9.62 4.30 -5.73
C GLY A 69 8.82 3.11 -5.23
N ALA A 70 8.86 2.81 -3.93
CA ALA A 70 8.15 1.65 -3.41
C ALA A 70 6.65 1.70 -3.65
N ALA A 71 6.08 2.90 -3.83
CA ALA A 71 4.65 3.00 -4.08
C ALA A 71 4.23 2.32 -5.37
N ALA A 72 5.15 2.21 -6.33
CA ALA A 72 4.81 1.59 -7.62
C ALA A 72 4.36 0.15 -7.45
N ASP A 73 4.92 -0.55 -6.48
CA ASP A 73 4.66 -1.98 -6.29
C ASP A 73 3.90 -2.27 -5.00
N ALA A 74 3.37 -1.25 -4.35
CA ALA A 74 2.69 -1.46 -3.09
C ALA A 74 1.41 -2.26 -3.29
N ARG A 75 1.08 -3.08 -2.28
CA ARG A 75 -0.19 -3.77 -2.27
C ARG A 75 -1.32 -2.77 -2.12
N CYS A 76 -1.14 -1.81 -1.22
CA CYS A 76 -2.09 -0.72 -1.09
C CYS A 76 -1.43 0.40 -0.28
N ILE A 77 -2.05 1.58 -0.31
CA ILE A 77 -1.57 2.73 0.43
C ILE A 77 -2.68 3.18 1.36
N VAL A 78 -2.34 3.41 2.62
CA VAL A 78 -3.25 3.95 3.63
C VAL A 78 -2.76 5.35 3.94
N SER A 79 -3.56 6.36 3.64
CA SER A 79 -3.12 7.74 3.76
C SER A 79 -4.15 8.60 4.47
N ASP A 80 -3.67 9.45 5.36
CA ASP A 80 -4.49 10.52 5.89
C ASP A 80 -4.82 11.49 4.76
N LEU A 81 -6.01 12.07 4.82
CA LEU A 81 -6.38 13.13 3.89
C LEU A 81 -5.52 14.36 4.10
N LYS A 82 -5.38 14.77 5.35
CA LYS A 82 -4.64 15.98 5.68
C LYS A 82 -3.21 15.66 5.99
N LEU A 83 -2.35 16.09 5.10
CA LEU A 83 -0.91 15.90 5.23
C LEU A 83 -0.23 17.24 5.05
N PRO A 84 1.01 17.41 5.52
CA PRO A 84 1.74 18.64 5.23
C PRO A 84 1.95 18.79 3.73
N ALA A 85 1.92 20.00 3.27
CA ALA A 85 2.16 20.39 1.88
C ALA A 85 1.06 19.96 0.94
N ILE A 86 0.96 18.69 0.59
CA ILE A 86 -0.13 18.23 -0.29
C ILE A 86 -0.97 17.22 0.46
N SER A 87 -2.24 17.16 0.09
CA SER A 87 -3.19 16.26 0.74
C SER A 87 -3.03 14.84 0.22
N GLY A 88 -3.72 13.91 0.89
CA GLY A 88 -3.76 12.53 0.41
C GLY A 88 -4.37 12.40 -0.96
N LEU A 89 -5.37 13.25 -1.29
CA LEU A 89 -5.96 13.22 -2.64
C LEU A 89 -4.98 13.73 -3.67
N GLU A 90 -4.27 14.81 -3.36
CA GLU A 90 -3.26 15.31 -4.28
C GLU A 90 -2.13 14.31 -4.47
N MET A 91 -1.75 13.63 -3.40
CA MET A 91 -0.75 12.59 -3.49
C MET A 91 -1.22 11.47 -4.43
N LEU A 92 -2.48 11.09 -4.33
CA LEU A 92 -3.00 10.05 -5.20
C LEU A 92 -2.93 10.48 -6.66
N ASP A 93 -3.26 11.73 -6.95
CA ASP A 93 -3.13 12.24 -8.32
C ASP A 93 -1.68 12.11 -8.81
N GLU A 94 -0.72 12.43 -7.95
CA GLU A 94 0.69 12.29 -8.31
C GLU A 94 1.08 10.84 -8.55
N ILE A 95 0.58 9.95 -7.71
CA ILE A 95 0.85 8.53 -7.88
C ILE A 95 0.35 8.05 -9.25
N ARG A 96 -0.86 8.44 -9.59
CA ARG A 96 -1.45 8.02 -10.88
C ARG A 96 -0.72 8.66 -12.05
N ALA A 97 -0.25 9.89 -11.88
CA ALA A 97 0.49 10.58 -12.95
C ALA A 97 1.79 9.86 -13.26
N ARG A 98 2.34 9.13 -12.30
CA ARG A 98 3.55 8.34 -12.52
C ARG A 98 3.26 6.98 -13.12
N GLY A 99 2.00 6.66 -13.38
CA GLY A 99 1.62 5.36 -13.90
C GLY A 99 1.50 4.28 -12.84
N TRP A 100 1.57 4.63 -11.57
CA TRP A 100 1.48 3.67 -10.48
C TRP A 100 0.02 3.48 -10.10
N GLN A 101 -0.37 2.23 -9.82
CA GLN A 101 -1.77 1.88 -9.66
C GLN A 101 -2.16 1.23 -8.33
N PRO A 102 -1.41 1.37 -7.24
CA PRO A 102 -1.87 0.75 -6.00
C PRO A 102 -3.17 1.38 -5.52
N PRO A 103 -4.07 0.58 -4.96
CA PRO A 103 -5.29 1.16 -4.39
C PRO A 103 -4.94 1.99 -3.16
N LEU A 104 -5.71 3.05 -2.94
CA LEU A 104 -5.47 3.94 -1.83
C LEU A 104 -6.70 4.00 -0.94
N ILE A 105 -6.48 3.78 0.34
CA ILE A 105 -7.48 3.97 1.39
C ILE A 105 -7.23 5.32 2.02
N LEU A 106 -8.23 6.18 2.00
CA LEU A 106 -8.11 7.51 2.53
C LEU A 106 -8.72 7.54 3.93
N ILE A 107 -8.00 8.13 4.87
CA ILE A 107 -8.46 8.29 6.24
C ILE A 107 -8.72 9.76 6.50
N THR A 108 -9.84 10.07 7.11
CA THR A 108 -10.18 11.45 7.39
C THR A 108 -10.74 11.60 8.79
N ALA A 109 -10.38 12.72 9.43
CA ALA A 109 -10.98 13.07 10.72
C ALA A 109 -12.36 13.68 10.57
N HIS A 110 -12.69 14.16 9.38
CA HIS A 110 -13.97 14.82 9.14
C HIS A 110 -14.58 14.30 7.86
N ASP A 111 -15.80 13.79 7.96
CA ASP A 111 -16.54 13.34 6.79
C ASP A 111 -17.35 14.55 6.30
N ALA A 112 -16.66 15.47 5.65
CA ALA A 112 -17.27 16.70 5.20
C ALA A 112 -18.22 16.44 4.03
N PRO A 113 -19.25 17.26 3.85
CA PRO A 113 -20.12 17.13 2.68
C PRO A 113 -19.31 17.19 1.40
N GLY A 114 -19.60 16.30 0.49
CA GLY A 114 -18.91 16.25 -0.81
C GLY A 114 -17.61 15.50 -0.81
N LEU A 115 -17.09 15.12 0.37
CA LEU A 115 -15.80 14.45 0.40
C LEU A 115 -15.86 13.08 -0.27
N ARG A 116 -16.94 12.33 -0.04
CA ARG A 116 -17.04 10.99 -0.65
C ARG A 116 -17.06 11.08 -2.16
N GLU A 117 -17.82 12.05 -2.68
CA GLU A 117 -17.87 12.23 -4.11
C GLU A 117 -16.54 12.66 -4.67
N GLU A 118 -15.84 13.52 -3.96
CA GLU A 118 -14.53 13.96 -4.38
C GLU A 118 -13.56 12.80 -4.37
N ALA A 119 -13.60 11.98 -3.32
CA ALA A 119 -12.72 10.82 -3.22
C ALA A 119 -12.96 9.86 -4.37
N VAL A 120 -14.21 9.63 -4.73
CA VAL A 120 -14.53 8.76 -5.86
C VAL A 120 -13.96 9.33 -7.15
N ARG A 121 -14.10 10.64 -7.34
CA ARG A 121 -13.57 11.26 -8.56
C ARG A 121 -12.06 11.10 -8.69
N HIS A 122 -11.35 11.13 -7.57
CA HIS A 122 -9.90 10.95 -7.59
C HIS A 122 -9.47 9.48 -7.67
N GLY A 123 -10.42 8.55 -7.51
CA GLY A 123 -10.09 7.14 -7.61
C GLY A 123 -9.69 6.50 -6.30
N VAL A 124 -10.11 7.08 -5.17
CA VAL A 124 -9.87 6.48 -3.86
C VAL A 124 -10.62 5.16 -3.77
N ALA A 125 -9.95 4.12 -3.28
CA ALA A 125 -10.55 2.79 -3.24
C ALA A 125 -11.46 2.60 -2.03
N ALA A 126 -11.16 3.27 -0.92
CA ALA A 126 -11.99 3.19 0.27
C ALA A 126 -11.77 4.43 1.13
N LEU A 127 -12.77 4.81 1.89
CA LEU A 127 -12.71 5.98 2.76
C LEU A 127 -13.03 5.54 4.19
N LEU A 128 -12.20 5.92 5.13
CA LEU A 128 -12.34 5.54 6.52
C LEU A 128 -12.34 6.79 7.38
N ALA A 129 -13.35 6.93 8.25
CA ALA A 129 -13.43 8.08 9.15
C ALA A 129 -12.77 7.77 10.47
N LYS A 130 -12.04 8.72 11.03
CA LYS A 130 -11.47 8.61 12.37
C LYS A 130 -12.55 8.98 13.39
N PRO A 131 -12.56 8.31 14.53
CA PRO A 131 -11.76 7.17 14.90
C PRO A 131 -12.29 5.91 14.24
N PHE A 132 -11.40 4.99 13.90
CA PHE A 132 -11.83 3.74 13.31
C PHE A 132 -11.28 2.58 14.12
N ARG A 133 -11.95 1.43 14.02
CA ARG A 133 -11.45 0.22 14.64
C ARG A 133 -10.36 -0.39 13.77
N GLY A 134 -9.41 -1.04 14.42
CA GLY A 134 -8.37 -1.73 13.66
C GLY A 134 -8.96 -2.74 12.69
N SER A 135 -10.02 -3.44 13.10
CA SER A 135 -10.67 -4.40 12.20
C SER A 135 -11.25 -3.73 10.96
N ALA A 136 -11.74 -2.49 11.09
CA ALA A 136 -12.28 -1.78 9.94
C ALA A 136 -11.18 -1.48 8.92
N LEU A 137 -10.00 -1.11 9.40
CA LEU A 137 -8.88 -0.88 8.49
C LEU A 137 -8.44 -2.16 7.82
N LEU A 138 -8.34 -3.25 8.57
CA LEU A 138 -7.95 -4.54 7.99
C LEU A 138 -8.96 -5.02 6.97
N ASP A 139 -10.26 -4.82 7.25
CA ASP A 139 -11.30 -5.16 6.28
C ASP A 139 -11.18 -4.34 5.01
N ALA A 140 -10.89 -3.05 5.17
CA ALA A 140 -10.73 -2.18 4.01
C ALA A 140 -9.54 -2.63 3.16
N ILE A 141 -8.43 -2.99 3.81
CA ILE A 141 -7.27 -3.46 3.07
C ILE A 141 -7.60 -4.73 2.29
N ALA A 142 -8.26 -5.69 2.94
CA ALA A 142 -8.65 -6.91 2.26
C ALA A 142 -9.56 -6.63 1.08
N SER A 143 -10.50 -5.71 1.27
CA SER A 143 -11.46 -5.36 0.23
C SER A 143 -10.79 -4.75 -0.99
N VAL A 144 -9.86 -3.81 -0.78
CA VAL A 144 -9.28 -3.09 -1.91
C VAL A 144 -8.19 -3.88 -2.59
N THR A 145 -7.59 -4.85 -1.90
CA THR A 145 -6.54 -5.67 -2.51
C THR A 145 -7.11 -6.90 -3.20
N GLY A 146 -8.40 -7.16 -3.04
CA GLY A 146 -9.00 -8.35 -3.61
C GLY A 146 -8.58 -9.63 -2.91
N ARG A 147 -8.06 -9.53 -1.69
CA ARG A 147 -7.60 -10.69 -0.95
C ARG A 147 -8.52 -10.94 0.22
N ASP A 148 -8.67 -12.21 0.52
CA ASP A 148 -9.40 -12.59 1.71
C ASP A 148 -8.59 -12.26 2.93
N ARG A 149 -9.28 -11.98 3.99
CA ARG A 149 -8.62 -11.91 5.28
C ARG A 149 -8.13 -13.29 5.68
N PRO A 150 -7.07 -13.32 6.49
CA PRO A 150 -6.57 -14.62 6.94
C PRO A 150 -7.69 -15.43 7.55
N GLY A 151 -7.75 -16.70 7.18
CA GLY A 151 -8.72 -17.61 7.70
C GLY A 151 -10.05 -17.58 6.99
N LEU A 152 -10.27 -16.70 6.04
CA LEU A 152 -11.51 -16.65 5.29
C LEU A 152 -11.33 -17.30 3.93
N PRO A 153 -12.34 -18.00 3.46
CA PRO A 153 -12.25 -18.55 2.12
C PRO A 153 -12.30 -17.43 1.09
N ALA A 154 -11.83 -17.74 -0.08
CA ALA A 154 -11.93 -16.84 -1.20
C ALA A 154 -13.40 -16.56 -1.44
N GLY A 155 -13.72 -15.30 -1.40
CA GLY A 155 -15.11 -14.94 -1.39
C GLY A 155 -15.68 -14.44 -2.61
#